data_4b514b935b8e4795f5d3c093e68e662c
#
_entry.id   4b514b935b8e4795f5d3c093e68e662c
#
_cell.length_a   1.000
_cell.length_b   1.000
_cell.length_c   1.000
_cell.angle_alpha   90.00
_cell.angle_beta   90.00
_cell.angle_gamma   90.00
#
_symmetry.space_group_name_H-M   'P 1'
#
loop_
_entity.id
_entity.type
_entity.pdbx_description
1 polymer ?
#
loop_
_entity_poly.entity_id
_entity_poly.type
_entity_poly.pdbx_seq_one_letter_code
_entity_poly.pdbx_strand_id
1 'polypeptide(L)'
;MSMVLLSDMDYGGIPLWINRLLGEPSVLSLQGRMDPAWFRANNLQLCPEECDCPIQWPTALYCDQRALAHIPDSLPDRTQYLFLQGNNISTLSSSVLTNVTGLRWLILDNNQLESDKLTQDSLQSQTQLWYFFANHNHLSSVPSALPAGLKQLRLAYNQISSINPEAFQNLHSLTLLLLQGNRLNTITEGDLRGLVSLNLLDLSGNSFATIPRHLPSSVEQLYVSNNSLTGLDEDSFEGFLNLKYLRLSHCGLQNRGVHSQVFNHSSLVELDLSYNKLTAIPTVPTTLQYLYLEANKIQEFNVTSFCREVGPQSYSKMKFLRLDGNKISYHQLPPDWVFCLRVLQRIYV
;
A
#
# COMPACT_ATOMS: atom_id res chain seq x y z
N MET A 1 7.83 25.15 -8.63
CA MET A 1 7.09 24.09 -9.33
C MET A 1 7.52 22.79 -8.70
N SER A 2 6.81 22.38 -7.65
CA SER A 2 7.07 21.11 -6.97
C SER A 2 6.57 19.97 -7.85
N MET A 3 7.49 19.11 -8.28
CA MET A 3 7.13 17.80 -8.82
C MET A 3 6.43 17.02 -7.69
N VAL A 4 5.12 16.90 -7.79
CA VAL A 4 4.36 15.88 -7.05
C VAL A 4 4.87 14.54 -7.58
N LEU A 5 5.54 13.77 -6.75
CA LEU A 5 6.04 12.46 -7.08
C LEU A 5 4.84 11.56 -7.42
N LEU A 6 4.82 11.08 -8.65
CA LEU A 6 3.85 10.10 -9.19
C LEU A 6 3.78 8.78 -8.39
N SER A 7 4.65 8.60 -7.38
CA SER A 7 4.68 7.42 -6.50
C SER A 7 3.45 7.28 -5.60
N ASP A 8 2.78 8.38 -5.27
CA ASP A 8 1.58 8.33 -4.42
C ASP A 8 0.29 7.97 -5.20
N MET A 9 0.37 7.89 -6.53
CA MET A 9 -0.78 7.54 -7.40
C MET A 9 -0.83 6.06 -7.81
N ASP A 10 0.18 5.28 -7.46
CA ASP A 10 0.34 3.90 -7.96
C ASP A 10 -0.33 2.82 -7.11
N TYR A 11 -0.93 3.21 -6.00
CA TYR A 11 -1.62 2.28 -5.11
C TYR A 11 -3.09 2.03 -5.54
N GLY A 12 -3.27 1.60 -6.80
CA GLY A 12 -4.55 1.03 -7.25
C GLY A 12 -5.80 1.85 -6.93
N GLY A 13 -5.79 3.15 -7.20
CA GLY A 13 -6.99 3.97 -7.08
C GLY A 13 -7.37 4.41 -5.67
N ILE A 14 -6.46 4.36 -4.72
CA ILE A 14 -6.69 4.80 -3.33
C ILE A 14 -7.01 6.31 -3.21
N PRO A 15 -6.41 7.23 -3.98
CA PRO A 15 -6.88 8.60 -4.06
C PRO A 15 -8.20 8.75 -4.82
N LEU A 16 -8.45 7.89 -5.81
CA LEU A 16 -9.64 7.95 -6.65
C LEU A 16 -10.92 7.54 -5.92
N TRP A 17 -10.87 6.75 -4.87
CA TRP A 17 -12.09 6.43 -4.16
C TRP A 17 -12.35 7.32 -2.95
N ILE A 18 -11.35 7.96 -2.36
CA ILE A 18 -11.60 9.17 -1.57
C ILE A 18 -12.28 10.21 -2.45
N ASN A 19 -11.81 10.44 -3.68
CA ASN A 19 -12.48 11.29 -4.67
C ASN A 19 -13.82 10.71 -5.16
N ARG A 20 -14.07 9.40 -5.14
CA ARG A 20 -15.39 8.82 -5.43
C ARG A 20 -16.37 8.94 -4.27
N LEU A 21 -15.89 9.01 -3.06
CA LEU A 21 -16.70 9.40 -1.89
C LEU A 21 -16.91 10.91 -1.83
N LEU A 22 -15.94 11.70 -2.33
CA LEU A 22 -16.07 13.14 -2.58
C LEU A 22 -16.80 13.43 -3.90
N GLY A 23 -17.07 12.44 -4.73
CA GLY A 23 -17.89 12.53 -5.95
C GLY A 23 -19.41 12.52 -5.72
N GLU A 24 -19.88 12.28 -4.51
CA GLU A 24 -21.09 12.93 -4.01
C GLU A 24 -20.89 14.45 -4.15
N PRO A 25 -21.94 15.23 -4.49
CA PRO A 25 -21.81 16.63 -4.84
C PRO A 25 -20.94 17.33 -3.80
N SER A 26 -19.82 17.86 -4.24
CA SER A 26 -18.74 18.29 -3.33
C SER A 26 -19.34 19.17 -2.25
N VAL A 27 -19.10 18.83 -0.99
CA VAL A 27 -19.51 19.63 0.18
C VAL A 27 -19.11 21.09 -0.01
N LEU A 28 -17.99 21.35 -0.73
CA LEU A 28 -17.54 22.67 -1.15
C LEU A 28 -18.53 23.41 -2.07
N SER A 29 -19.35 22.71 -2.88
CA SER A 29 -20.35 23.34 -3.75
C SER A 29 -21.61 23.77 -3.00
N LEU A 30 -21.81 23.27 -1.79
CA LEU A 30 -23.00 23.53 -0.96
C LEU A 30 -22.71 24.47 0.22
N GLN A 31 -21.43 24.68 0.58
CA GLN A 31 -21.01 25.68 1.58
C GLN A 31 -21.47 27.10 1.25
N GLY A 32 -21.72 27.42 -0.02
CA GLY A 32 -22.23 28.74 -0.44
C GLY A 32 -23.73 28.97 -0.25
N ARG A 33 -24.51 28.01 0.25
CA ARG A 33 -26.00 28.12 0.27
C ARG A 33 -26.64 28.04 1.66
N MET A 34 -25.92 27.76 2.72
CA MET A 34 -26.49 27.73 4.07
C MET A 34 -25.64 28.51 5.06
N ASP A 35 -26.35 29.34 5.84
CA ASP A 35 -25.74 30.07 6.95
C ASP A 35 -25.24 29.07 8.01
N PRO A 36 -23.93 29.01 8.30
CA PRO A 36 -23.38 28.17 9.33
C PRO A 36 -23.97 28.41 10.72
N ALA A 37 -24.39 29.65 11.00
CA ALA A 37 -25.02 29.99 12.27
C ALA A 37 -26.41 29.39 12.37
N TRP A 38 -27.22 29.42 11.30
CA TRP A 38 -28.53 28.78 11.26
C TRP A 38 -28.42 27.25 11.44
N PHE A 39 -27.42 26.62 10.81
CA PHE A 39 -27.18 25.19 10.95
C PHE A 39 -26.83 24.81 12.40
N ARG A 40 -25.92 25.55 13.03
CA ARG A 40 -25.54 25.32 14.43
C ARG A 40 -26.73 25.48 15.38
N ALA A 41 -27.57 26.49 15.14
CA ALA A 41 -28.76 26.74 15.97
C ALA A 41 -29.84 25.65 15.87
N ASN A 42 -29.89 24.92 14.73
CA ASN A 42 -30.95 23.93 14.48
C ASN A 42 -30.44 22.45 14.64
N ASN A 43 -29.16 22.24 14.91
CA ASN A 43 -28.62 20.91 15.22
C ASN A 43 -28.34 20.81 16.71
N LEU A 44 -29.17 20.05 17.41
CA LEU A 44 -29.09 19.82 18.85
C LEU A 44 -27.84 19.06 19.30
N GLN A 45 -27.13 18.41 18.38
CA GLN A 45 -25.79 17.84 18.64
C GLN A 45 -24.75 18.78 18.05
N LEU A 46 -24.09 19.50 18.95
CA LEU A 46 -23.09 20.50 18.61
C LEU A 46 -21.94 19.89 17.81
N CYS A 47 -21.69 20.46 16.63
CA CYS A 47 -20.41 20.28 15.95
C CYS A 47 -19.31 20.94 16.79
N PRO A 48 -18.18 20.27 17.06
CA PRO A 48 -17.03 20.94 17.68
C PRO A 48 -16.67 22.21 16.92
N GLU A 49 -16.30 23.28 17.62
CA GLU A 49 -15.97 24.58 16.97
C GLU A 49 -14.81 24.46 16.01
N GLU A 50 -13.91 23.52 16.29
CA GLU A 50 -12.71 23.24 15.51
C GLU A 50 -13.00 22.44 14.24
N CYS A 51 -14.23 21.93 14.05
CA CYS A 51 -14.55 21.00 12.96
C CYS A 51 -15.70 21.51 12.09
N ASP A 52 -15.82 20.95 10.89
CA ASP A 52 -16.98 21.13 10.02
C ASP A 52 -17.85 19.85 10.04
N CYS A 53 -19.16 20.05 10.19
CA CYS A 53 -20.16 18.99 10.15
C CYS A 53 -21.10 19.23 8.96
N PRO A 54 -20.88 18.58 7.82
CA PRO A 54 -21.69 18.80 6.63
C PRO A 54 -23.10 18.25 6.80
N ILE A 55 -24.10 19.04 6.43
CA ILE A 55 -25.52 18.68 6.57
C ILE A 55 -25.88 17.45 5.72
N GLN A 56 -25.29 17.37 4.51
CA GLN A 56 -25.57 16.29 3.57
C GLN A 56 -24.92 14.97 3.99
N TRP A 57 -23.93 15.03 4.87
CA TRP A 57 -23.26 13.85 5.42
C TRP A 57 -23.12 13.99 6.93
N PRO A 58 -24.22 13.88 7.67
CA PRO A 58 -24.27 14.24 9.09
C PRO A 58 -23.45 13.30 10.01
N THR A 59 -22.98 12.17 9.49
CA THR A 59 -22.12 11.22 10.19
C THR A 59 -20.62 11.46 9.93
N ALA A 60 -20.26 12.43 9.06
CA ALA A 60 -18.88 12.82 8.80
C ALA A 60 -18.51 14.07 9.60
N LEU A 61 -17.27 14.07 10.12
CA LEU A 61 -16.70 15.17 10.88
C LEU A 61 -15.34 15.52 10.30
N TYR A 62 -15.20 16.74 9.79
CA TYR A 62 -13.99 17.26 9.17
C TYR A 62 -13.26 18.20 10.13
N CYS A 63 -12.17 17.73 10.70
CA CYS A 63 -11.29 18.47 11.62
C CYS A 63 -9.87 18.55 11.07
N ASP A 64 -9.70 18.36 9.76
CA ASP A 64 -8.41 18.33 9.11
C ASP A 64 -7.81 19.73 8.94
N GLN A 65 -6.45 19.80 8.93
CA GLN A 65 -5.67 21.03 8.70
C GLN A 65 -6.05 22.22 9.62
N ARG A 66 -6.31 21.94 10.89
CA ARG A 66 -6.75 22.92 11.91
C ARG A 66 -5.69 23.22 12.97
N ALA A 67 -4.47 22.71 12.80
CA ALA A 67 -3.39 22.81 13.78
C ALA A 67 -3.76 22.26 15.19
N LEU A 68 -4.67 21.28 15.25
CA LEU A 68 -5.12 20.69 16.50
C LEU A 68 -3.99 19.93 17.18
N ALA A 69 -3.78 20.14 18.48
CA ALA A 69 -2.83 19.40 19.29
C ALA A 69 -3.41 18.08 19.84
N HIS A 70 -4.73 17.96 19.89
CA HIS A 70 -5.49 16.81 20.37
C HIS A 70 -6.82 16.70 19.63
N ILE A 71 -7.43 15.51 19.69
CA ILE A 71 -8.77 15.27 19.15
C ILE A 71 -9.77 16.07 19.98
N PRO A 72 -10.77 16.76 19.39
CA PRO A 72 -11.79 17.48 20.14
C PRO A 72 -12.53 16.57 21.15
N ASP A 73 -12.71 17.04 22.38
CA ASP A 73 -13.30 16.24 23.47
C ASP A 73 -14.80 15.93 23.29
N SER A 74 -15.49 16.76 22.50
CA SER A 74 -16.95 16.68 22.32
C SER A 74 -17.33 16.20 20.94
N LEU A 75 -16.91 14.98 20.58
CA LEU A 75 -17.32 14.38 19.29
C LEU A 75 -18.80 13.98 19.35
N PRO A 76 -19.61 14.32 18.32
CA PRO A 76 -20.98 13.84 18.22
C PRO A 76 -21.04 12.31 18.16
N ASP A 77 -21.95 11.69 18.92
CA ASP A 77 -22.12 10.23 19.00
C ASP A 77 -22.48 9.57 17.65
N ARG A 78 -23.11 10.32 16.75
CA ARG A 78 -23.42 9.91 15.38
C ARG A 78 -22.21 9.77 14.46
N THR A 79 -21.00 10.20 14.88
CA THR A 79 -19.81 10.25 14.03
C THR A 79 -19.40 8.84 13.59
N GLN A 80 -19.38 8.63 12.26
CA GLN A 80 -18.90 7.40 11.64
C GLN A 80 -17.61 7.62 10.87
N TYR A 81 -17.34 8.84 10.42
CA TYR A 81 -16.21 9.23 9.59
C TYR A 81 -15.53 10.43 10.21
N LEU A 82 -14.32 10.23 10.76
CA LEU A 82 -13.56 11.26 11.45
C LEU A 82 -12.27 11.55 10.69
N PHE A 83 -12.18 12.77 10.15
CA PHE A 83 -11.07 13.26 9.37
C PHE A 83 -10.24 14.24 10.20
N LEU A 84 -9.02 13.85 10.57
CA LEU A 84 -8.10 14.58 11.44
C LEU A 84 -6.73 14.79 10.81
N GLN A 85 -6.59 14.56 9.50
CA GLN A 85 -5.30 14.65 8.83
C GLN A 85 -4.74 16.08 8.83
N GLY A 86 -3.40 16.17 8.82
CA GLY A 86 -2.70 17.47 8.75
C GLY A 86 -2.82 18.32 10.00
N ASN A 87 -2.81 17.71 11.18
CA ASN A 87 -2.81 18.37 12.48
C ASN A 87 -1.51 18.11 13.27
N ASN A 88 -1.48 18.48 14.53
CA ASN A 88 -0.34 18.28 15.46
C ASN A 88 -0.69 17.27 16.56
N ILE A 89 -1.60 16.33 16.28
CA ILE A 89 -2.09 15.37 17.28
C ILE A 89 -1.00 14.35 17.58
N SER A 90 -0.60 14.26 18.86
CA SER A 90 0.45 13.33 19.31
C SER A 90 -0.09 12.14 20.11
N THR A 91 -1.33 12.22 20.57
CA THR A 91 -1.93 11.21 21.46
C THR A 91 -3.26 10.71 20.93
N LEU A 92 -3.56 9.45 21.20
CA LEU A 92 -4.88 8.87 20.99
C LEU A 92 -5.29 8.13 22.24
N SER A 93 -6.28 8.68 22.96
CA SER A 93 -6.83 8.11 24.17
C SER A 93 -8.18 7.46 23.92
N SER A 94 -8.45 6.34 24.58
CA SER A 94 -9.76 5.67 24.55
C SER A 94 -10.90 6.58 25.02
N SER A 95 -10.64 7.49 25.98
CA SER A 95 -11.64 8.40 26.53
C SER A 95 -12.27 9.32 25.49
N VAL A 96 -11.51 9.78 24.50
CA VAL A 96 -11.99 10.72 23.48
C VAL A 96 -12.95 10.05 22.50
N LEU A 97 -12.77 8.73 22.24
CA LEU A 97 -13.60 7.97 21.32
C LEU A 97 -14.72 7.19 22.00
N THR A 98 -14.84 7.25 23.33
CA THR A 98 -15.78 6.41 24.10
C THR A 98 -17.24 6.58 23.66
N ASN A 99 -17.65 7.80 23.33
CA ASN A 99 -19.02 8.11 22.92
C ASN A 99 -19.29 7.85 21.43
N VAL A 100 -18.24 7.59 20.65
CA VAL A 100 -18.31 7.45 19.18
C VAL A 100 -18.23 5.97 18.80
N THR A 101 -19.21 5.17 19.24
CA THR A 101 -19.21 3.71 19.09
C THR A 101 -19.49 3.24 17.65
N GLY A 102 -20.00 4.13 16.78
CA GLY A 102 -20.31 3.87 15.38
C GLY A 102 -19.17 4.20 14.41
N LEU A 103 -17.97 4.52 14.89
CA LEU A 103 -16.86 4.96 14.07
C LEU A 103 -16.43 3.87 13.07
N ARG A 104 -16.39 4.24 11.78
CA ARG A 104 -15.99 3.36 10.67
C ARG A 104 -14.67 3.76 10.06
N TRP A 105 -14.39 5.06 10.01
CA TRP A 105 -13.14 5.61 9.46
C TRP A 105 -12.52 6.57 10.47
N LEU A 106 -11.24 6.36 10.73
CA LEU A 106 -10.40 7.25 11.51
C LEU A 106 -9.16 7.57 10.68
N ILE A 107 -9.03 8.83 10.25
CA ILE A 107 -7.93 9.30 9.40
C ILE A 107 -7.10 10.31 10.18
N LEU A 108 -5.87 9.92 10.50
CA LEU A 108 -4.89 10.65 11.28
C LEU A 108 -3.57 10.85 10.51
N ASP A 109 -3.62 10.82 9.18
CA ASP A 109 -2.45 11.03 8.33
C ASP A 109 -1.81 12.40 8.59
N ASN A 110 -0.47 12.50 8.50
CA ASN A 110 0.26 13.75 8.70
C ASN A 110 -0.04 14.40 10.07
N ASN A 111 0.22 13.67 11.13
CA ASN A 111 0.13 14.12 12.52
C ASN A 111 1.45 13.83 13.26
N GLN A 112 1.43 13.86 14.59
CA GLN A 112 2.59 13.69 15.46
C GLN A 112 2.41 12.48 16.40
N LEU A 113 1.63 11.45 15.99
CA LEU A 113 1.33 10.29 16.83
C LEU A 113 2.60 9.54 17.21
N GLU A 114 2.77 9.26 18.49
CA GLU A 114 3.86 8.47 19.07
C GLU A 114 3.31 7.20 19.72
N SER A 115 4.00 6.07 19.57
CA SER A 115 3.49 4.77 20.05
C SER A 115 3.33 4.68 21.57
N ASP A 116 4.20 5.36 22.33
CA ASP A 116 4.15 5.41 23.79
C ASP A 116 3.01 6.28 24.33
N LYS A 117 2.46 7.14 23.48
CA LYS A 117 1.31 8.00 23.79
C LYS A 117 -0.03 7.44 23.28
N LEU A 118 -0.02 6.26 22.66
CA LEU A 118 -1.22 5.51 22.35
C LEU A 118 -1.54 4.59 23.52
N THR A 119 -2.70 4.76 24.16
CA THR A 119 -3.12 3.82 25.20
C THR A 119 -3.43 2.46 24.58
N GLN A 120 -3.12 1.38 25.28
CA GLN A 120 -3.26 0.01 24.78
C GLN A 120 -4.70 -0.30 24.31
N ASP A 121 -5.68 0.40 24.86
CA ASP A 121 -7.11 0.24 24.59
C ASP A 121 -7.70 1.36 23.71
N SER A 122 -6.85 2.23 23.14
CA SER A 122 -7.29 3.43 22.40
C SER A 122 -8.35 3.15 21.34
N LEU A 123 -8.25 2.02 20.64
CA LEU A 123 -9.16 1.63 19.57
C LEU A 123 -10.02 0.40 19.89
N GLN A 124 -9.84 -0.22 21.06
CA GLN A 124 -10.49 -1.49 21.42
C GLN A 124 -12.02 -1.39 21.42
N SER A 125 -12.58 -0.27 21.86
CA SER A 125 -14.02 -0.01 21.87
C SER A 125 -14.62 0.25 20.48
N GLN A 126 -13.78 0.51 19.46
CA GLN A 126 -14.19 0.89 18.11
C GLN A 126 -14.51 -0.34 17.24
N THR A 127 -15.43 -1.18 17.66
CA THR A 127 -15.74 -2.48 17.01
C THR A 127 -16.27 -2.35 15.58
N GLN A 128 -16.75 -1.16 15.19
CA GLN A 128 -17.23 -0.85 13.85
C GLN A 128 -16.15 -0.27 12.94
N LEU A 129 -14.91 -0.08 13.44
CA LEU A 129 -13.83 0.57 12.67
C LEU A 129 -13.36 -0.35 11.53
N TRP A 130 -13.48 0.15 10.29
CA TRP A 130 -13.06 -0.52 9.07
C TRP A 130 -11.74 0.02 8.52
N TYR A 131 -11.49 1.33 8.68
CA TYR A 131 -10.33 2.00 8.13
C TYR A 131 -9.63 2.83 9.19
N PHE A 132 -8.38 2.50 9.43
CA PHE A 132 -7.49 3.28 10.29
C PHE A 132 -6.26 3.70 9.50
N PHE A 133 -6.12 5.02 9.27
CA PHE A 133 -5.02 5.62 8.52
C PHE A 133 -4.22 6.53 9.46
N ALA A 134 -2.94 6.25 9.60
CA ALA A 134 -1.99 7.02 10.39
C ALA A 134 -0.63 7.09 9.67
N ASN A 135 -0.66 7.34 8.35
CA ASN A 135 0.56 7.60 7.58
C ASN A 135 1.23 8.89 8.02
N HIS A 136 2.56 9.00 7.81
CA HIS A 136 3.33 10.20 8.14
C HIS A 136 3.12 10.64 9.58
N ASN A 137 3.44 9.77 10.52
CA ASN A 137 3.44 9.99 11.95
C ASN A 137 4.80 9.56 12.56
N HIS A 138 4.89 9.43 13.87
CA HIS A 138 6.11 9.03 14.59
C HIS A 138 5.98 7.68 15.30
N LEU A 139 5.10 6.81 14.79
CA LEU A 139 4.86 5.50 15.39
C LEU A 139 6.13 4.62 15.28
N SER A 140 6.60 4.10 16.41
CA SER A 140 7.74 3.16 16.49
C SER A 140 7.34 1.70 16.47
N SER A 141 6.05 1.42 16.67
CA SER A 141 5.44 0.09 16.62
C SER A 141 4.01 0.16 16.06
N VAL A 142 3.51 -0.99 15.60
CA VAL A 142 2.09 -1.13 15.23
C VAL A 142 1.24 -0.97 16.48
N PRO A 143 0.15 -0.17 16.45
CA PRO A 143 -0.76 -0.04 17.59
C PRO A 143 -1.31 -1.40 18.03
N SER A 144 -1.38 -1.63 19.33
CA SER A 144 -1.98 -2.83 19.91
C SER A 144 -3.50 -2.75 19.95
N ALA A 145 -4.16 -3.89 20.18
CA ALA A 145 -5.62 -3.99 20.36
C ALA A 145 -6.45 -3.34 19.23
N LEU A 146 -6.01 -3.51 17.98
CA LEU A 146 -6.77 -3.07 16.82
C LEU A 146 -8.08 -3.86 16.68
N PRO A 147 -9.19 -3.21 16.27
CA PRO A 147 -10.50 -3.88 16.15
C PRO A 147 -10.49 -5.00 15.09
N ALA A 148 -11.08 -6.15 15.40
CA ALA A 148 -11.12 -7.33 14.52
C ALA A 148 -11.84 -7.08 13.15
N GLY A 149 -12.73 -6.09 13.10
CA GLY A 149 -13.46 -5.69 11.90
C GLY A 149 -12.65 -4.86 10.90
N LEU A 150 -11.39 -4.52 11.24
CA LEU A 150 -10.55 -3.66 10.42
C LEU A 150 -10.28 -4.28 9.04
N LYS A 151 -10.50 -3.49 7.97
CA LYS A 151 -10.31 -3.88 6.57
C LYS A 151 -9.06 -3.28 5.94
N GLN A 152 -8.72 -2.05 6.35
CA GLN A 152 -7.50 -1.38 5.87
C GLN A 152 -6.77 -0.72 7.03
N LEU A 153 -5.47 -0.97 7.08
CA LEU A 153 -4.53 -0.36 8.02
C LEU A 153 -3.40 0.30 7.25
N ARG A 154 -3.24 1.62 7.43
CA ARG A 154 -2.19 2.38 6.77
C ARG A 154 -1.30 3.04 7.80
N LEU A 155 -0.05 2.61 7.84
CA LEU A 155 0.98 3.06 8.77
C LEU A 155 2.27 3.43 8.02
N ALA A 156 2.13 3.85 6.78
CA ALA A 156 3.26 4.23 5.95
C ALA A 156 3.99 5.47 6.49
N TYR A 157 5.29 5.57 6.20
CA TYR A 157 6.13 6.70 6.57
C TYR A 157 6.09 7.03 8.07
N ASN A 158 6.31 6.00 8.87
CA ASN A 158 6.49 6.04 10.30
C ASN A 158 7.93 5.60 10.68
N GLN A 159 8.12 5.18 11.91
CA GLN A 159 9.42 4.73 12.43
C GLN A 159 9.34 3.27 12.93
N ILE A 160 8.38 2.49 12.41
CA ILE A 160 8.12 1.12 12.87
C ILE A 160 9.32 0.24 12.53
N SER A 161 9.94 -0.34 13.56
CA SER A 161 11.13 -1.18 13.45
C SER A 161 10.87 -2.66 13.73
N SER A 162 9.75 -2.98 14.36
CA SER A 162 9.34 -4.35 14.66
C SER A 162 7.81 -4.49 14.70
N ILE A 163 7.34 -5.70 14.50
CA ILE A 163 5.93 -6.07 14.60
C ILE A 163 5.74 -6.89 15.88
N ASN A 164 4.76 -6.51 16.69
CA ASN A 164 4.29 -7.37 17.77
C ASN A 164 3.30 -8.39 17.18
N PRO A 165 3.52 -9.71 17.30
CA PRO A 165 2.62 -10.73 16.77
C PRO A 165 1.17 -10.59 17.22
N GLU A 166 0.95 -10.07 18.44
CA GLU A 166 -0.39 -9.86 18.99
C GLU A 166 -1.17 -8.75 18.25
N ALA A 167 -0.46 -7.79 17.61
CA ALA A 167 -1.08 -6.65 16.93
C ALA A 167 -2.00 -7.07 15.78
N PHE A 168 -1.68 -8.17 15.10
CA PHE A 168 -2.43 -8.66 13.95
C PHE A 168 -3.23 -9.94 14.19
N GLN A 169 -3.15 -10.53 15.39
CA GLN A 169 -3.69 -11.86 15.69
C GLN A 169 -5.18 -12.01 15.34
N ASN A 170 -5.98 -10.97 15.53
CA ASN A 170 -7.43 -11.00 15.35
C ASN A 170 -7.92 -10.28 14.09
N LEU A 171 -7.02 -9.80 13.22
CA LEU A 171 -7.37 -8.98 12.05
C LEU A 171 -7.72 -9.83 10.82
N HIS A 172 -8.59 -10.82 10.97
CA HIS A 172 -8.95 -11.76 9.90
C HIS A 172 -9.63 -11.09 8.70
N SER A 173 -10.20 -9.90 8.86
CA SER A 173 -10.87 -9.14 7.80
C SER A 173 -9.95 -8.15 7.09
N LEU A 174 -8.69 -8.02 7.51
CA LEU A 174 -7.76 -7.05 6.92
C LEU A 174 -7.39 -7.47 5.50
N THR A 175 -7.66 -6.59 4.53
CA THR A 175 -7.37 -6.81 3.11
C THR A 175 -6.21 -5.98 2.60
N LEU A 176 -5.89 -4.87 3.28
CA LEU A 176 -4.81 -3.97 2.89
C LEU A 176 -3.99 -3.55 4.10
N LEU A 177 -2.66 -3.73 4.00
CA LEU A 177 -1.68 -3.30 5.00
C LEU A 177 -0.56 -2.50 4.32
N LEU A 178 -0.44 -1.22 4.67
CA LEU A 178 0.63 -0.36 4.20
C LEU A 178 1.62 -0.10 5.32
N LEU A 179 2.86 -0.56 5.14
CA LEU A 179 4.01 -0.38 6.05
C LEU A 179 5.22 0.23 5.33
N GLN A 180 5.02 0.78 4.12
CA GLN A 180 6.13 1.37 3.37
C GLN A 180 6.72 2.59 4.08
N GLY A 181 8.03 2.84 3.84
CA GLY A 181 8.73 3.98 4.44
C GLY A 181 8.93 3.87 5.95
N ASN A 182 9.06 2.66 6.48
CA ASN A 182 9.34 2.39 7.88
C ASN A 182 10.80 1.92 8.09
N ARG A 183 11.10 1.28 9.22
CA ARG A 183 12.43 0.79 9.60
C ARG A 183 12.46 -0.74 9.79
N LEU A 184 11.51 -1.45 9.18
CA LEU A 184 11.45 -2.90 9.27
C LEU A 184 12.64 -3.54 8.53
N ASN A 185 13.23 -4.56 9.12
CA ASN A 185 14.29 -5.36 8.51
C ASN A 185 13.98 -6.85 8.50
N THR A 186 13.05 -7.29 9.32
CA THR A 186 12.60 -8.68 9.42
C THR A 186 11.08 -8.71 9.69
N ILE A 187 10.45 -9.78 9.24
CA ILE A 187 9.14 -10.25 9.68
C ILE A 187 9.34 -11.70 10.08
N THR A 188 9.00 -12.03 11.32
CA THR A 188 9.22 -13.37 11.88
C THR A 188 7.98 -14.24 11.70
N GLU A 189 8.16 -15.55 11.89
CA GLU A 189 7.05 -16.49 11.85
C GLU A 189 6.01 -16.15 12.91
N GLY A 190 4.77 -15.97 12.49
CA GLY A 190 3.65 -15.61 13.36
C GLY A 190 3.28 -14.14 13.38
N ASP A 191 4.19 -13.22 13.01
CA ASP A 191 3.93 -11.77 13.03
C ASP A 191 2.67 -11.38 12.25
N LEU A 192 2.42 -12.03 11.11
CA LEU A 192 1.27 -11.76 10.23
C LEU A 192 0.24 -12.90 10.21
N ARG A 193 0.31 -13.85 11.14
CA ARG A 193 -0.50 -15.08 11.15
C ARG A 193 -2.02 -14.83 11.12
N GLY A 194 -2.49 -13.73 11.72
CA GLY A 194 -3.92 -13.38 11.76
C GLY A 194 -4.48 -12.84 10.44
N LEU A 195 -3.62 -12.46 9.50
CA LEU A 195 -3.99 -11.72 8.29
C LEU A 195 -4.43 -12.65 7.13
N VAL A 196 -5.38 -13.52 7.40
CA VAL A 196 -5.80 -14.59 6.46
C VAL A 196 -6.53 -14.09 5.20
N SER A 197 -6.99 -12.82 5.20
CA SER A 197 -7.66 -12.19 4.06
C SER A 197 -6.81 -11.10 3.39
N LEU A 198 -5.53 -10.98 3.75
CA LEU A 198 -4.67 -9.92 3.25
C LEU A 198 -4.45 -10.07 1.74
N ASN A 199 -4.84 -9.06 0.97
CA ASN A 199 -4.69 -9.01 -0.47
C ASN A 199 -3.48 -8.18 -0.89
N LEU A 200 -3.29 -6.99 -0.30
CA LEU A 200 -2.18 -6.09 -0.58
C LEU A 200 -1.32 -5.88 0.65
N LEU A 201 -0.02 -6.13 0.49
CA LEU A 201 1.02 -5.85 1.48
C LEU A 201 2.11 -4.97 0.85
N ASP A 202 2.31 -3.78 1.41
CA ASP A 202 3.38 -2.89 0.99
C ASP A 202 4.45 -2.75 2.08
N LEU A 203 5.64 -3.24 1.77
CA LEU A 203 6.85 -3.19 2.60
C LEU A 203 7.95 -2.34 1.95
N SER A 204 7.63 -1.55 0.93
CA SER A 204 8.60 -0.74 0.20
C SER A 204 9.28 0.29 1.10
N GLY A 205 10.50 0.71 0.76
CA GLY A 205 11.21 1.73 1.53
C GLY A 205 11.51 1.35 2.98
N ASN A 206 11.76 0.09 3.23
CA ASN A 206 12.21 -0.46 4.51
C ASN A 206 13.70 -0.90 4.42
N SER A 207 14.14 -1.79 5.30
CA SER A 207 15.52 -2.26 5.37
C SER A 207 15.67 -3.78 5.19
N PHE A 208 14.77 -4.37 4.40
CA PHE A 208 14.82 -5.82 4.15
C PHE A 208 16.04 -6.21 3.30
N ALA A 209 16.79 -7.19 3.76
CA ALA A 209 17.90 -7.80 3.02
C ALA A 209 17.45 -9.05 2.23
N THR A 210 16.34 -9.64 2.58
CA THR A 210 15.71 -10.80 1.92
C THR A 210 14.18 -10.60 1.88
N ILE A 211 13.50 -11.31 1.00
CA ILE A 211 12.04 -11.38 1.05
C ILE A 211 11.63 -12.05 2.36
N PRO A 212 10.75 -11.46 3.17
CA PRO A 212 10.26 -12.09 4.39
C PRO A 212 9.56 -13.41 4.07
N ARG A 213 9.91 -14.45 4.83
CA ARG A 213 9.24 -15.75 4.76
C ARG A 213 7.93 -15.70 5.57
N HIS A 214 7.07 -16.67 5.39
CA HIS A 214 5.81 -16.83 6.15
C HIS A 214 4.82 -15.65 6.00
N LEU A 215 4.86 -14.94 4.87
CA LEU A 215 3.82 -13.97 4.55
C LEU A 215 2.50 -14.70 4.22
N PRO A 216 1.33 -14.05 4.42
CA PRO A 216 0.03 -14.67 4.17
C PRO A 216 -0.13 -15.14 2.72
N SER A 217 -0.55 -16.38 2.50
CA SER A 217 -0.75 -16.98 1.16
C SER A 217 -1.90 -16.33 0.37
N SER A 218 -2.74 -15.53 1.03
CA SER A 218 -3.81 -14.74 0.41
C SER A 218 -3.30 -13.52 -0.35
N VAL A 219 -2.03 -13.12 -0.17
CA VAL A 219 -1.46 -11.92 -0.79
C VAL A 219 -1.40 -12.08 -2.31
N GLU A 220 -2.08 -11.18 -3.01
CA GLU A 220 -2.06 -11.04 -4.46
C GLU A 220 -1.10 -9.93 -4.93
N GLN A 221 -0.88 -8.94 -4.09
CA GLN A 221 -0.05 -7.76 -4.39
C GLN A 221 1.00 -7.59 -3.29
N LEU A 222 2.26 -7.82 -3.65
CA LEU A 222 3.42 -7.68 -2.75
C LEU A 222 4.38 -6.64 -3.29
N TYR A 223 4.59 -5.56 -2.54
CA TYR A 223 5.52 -4.49 -2.88
C TYR A 223 6.65 -4.44 -1.86
N VAL A 224 7.89 -4.60 -2.35
CA VAL A 224 9.11 -4.60 -1.53
C VAL A 224 10.16 -3.68 -2.16
N SER A 225 9.75 -2.77 -3.04
CA SER A 225 10.63 -1.81 -3.71
C SER A 225 11.41 -0.95 -2.72
N ASN A 226 12.54 -0.40 -3.15
CA ASN A 226 13.38 0.47 -2.34
C ASN A 226 13.80 -0.18 -1.00
N ASN A 227 14.27 -1.42 -1.08
CA ASN A 227 14.91 -2.17 0.01
C ASN A 227 16.35 -2.52 -0.38
N SER A 228 17.08 -3.22 0.47
CA SER A 228 18.49 -3.58 0.23
C SER A 228 18.66 -5.10 0.05
N LEU A 229 17.89 -5.68 -0.87
CA LEU A 229 17.87 -7.12 -1.09
C LEU A 229 19.24 -7.63 -1.56
N THR A 230 19.80 -8.64 -0.88
CA THR A 230 21.05 -9.27 -1.25
C THR A 230 20.88 -10.31 -2.36
N GLY A 231 19.69 -10.88 -2.51
CA GLY A 231 19.35 -11.86 -3.54
C GLY A 231 17.93 -12.37 -3.41
N LEU A 232 17.57 -13.24 -4.34
CA LEU A 232 16.31 -13.97 -4.39
C LEU A 232 16.61 -15.44 -4.63
N ASP A 233 16.41 -16.26 -3.63
CA ASP A 233 16.58 -17.72 -3.69
C ASP A 233 15.36 -18.37 -4.37
N GLU A 234 15.47 -19.62 -4.76
CA GLU A 234 14.40 -20.35 -5.43
C GLU A 234 13.10 -20.36 -4.62
N ASP A 235 13.21 -20.44 -3.29
CA ASP A 235 12.11 -20.49 -2.33
C ASP A 235 11.63 -19.11 -1.83
N SER A 236 12.18 -18.00 -2.36
CA SER A 236 11.85 -16.65 -1.91
C SER A 236 10.35 -16.32 -1.99
N PHE A 237 9.64 -16.96 -2.90
CA PHE A 237 8.19 -16.80 -3.08
C PHE A 237 7.42 -18.11 -2.89
N GLU A 238 7.98 -19.06 -2.16
CA GLU A 238 7.30 -20.30 -1.82
C GLU A 238 6.04 -20.00 -0.99
N GLY A 239 4.93 -20.69 -1.31
CA GLY A 239 3.64 -20.48 -0.64
C GLY A 239 2.76 -19.36 -1.21
N PHE A 240 3.27 -18.51 -2.10
CA PHE A 240 2.48 -17.47 -2.75
C PHE A 240 1.71 -17.97 -3.96
N LEU A 241 0.68 -18.75 -3.74
CA LEU A 241 -0.11 -19.36 -4.82
C LEU A 241 -0.93 -18.36 -5.64
N ASN A 242 -1.23 -17.20 -5.05
CA ASN A 242 -2.12 -16.18 -5.61
C ASN A 242 -1.40 -14.88 -6.01
N LEU A 243 -0.07 -14.85 -5.95
CA LEU A 243 0.70 -13.63 -6.23
C LEU A 243 0.55 -13.22 -7.69
N LYS A 244 0.00 -12.03 -7.94
CA LYS A 244 -0.26 -11.45 -9.27
C LYS A 244 0.63 -10.26 -9.57
N TYR A 245 0.90 -9.43 -8.58
CA TYR A 245 1.62 -8.17 -8.72
C TYR A 245 2.79 -8.15 -7.75
N LEU A 246 4.02 -8.17 -8.30
CA LEU A 246 5.26 -8.15 -7.54
C LEU A 246 6.12 -6.96 -7.93
N ARG A 247 6.44 -6.08 -6.97
CA ARG A 247 7.32 -4.93 -7.21
C ARG A 247 8.58 -5.01 -6.37
N LEU A 248 9.72 -4.99 -7.06
CA LEU A 248 11.08 -5.11 -6.51
C LEU A 248 12.00 -4.05 -7.12
N SER A 249 11.48 -2.89 -7.48
CA SER A 249 12.29 -1.81 -8.02
C SER A 249 13.22 -1.21 -6.95
N HIS A 250 14.36 -0.64 -7.37
CA HIS A 250 15.33 -0.01 -6.46
C HIS A 250 15.84 -0.92 -5.32
N CYS A 251 15.96 -2.24 -5.56
CA CYS A 251 16.43 -3.19 -4.54
C CYS A 251 17.91 -3.55 -4.66
N GLY A 252 18.61 -3.02 -5.69
CA GLY A 252 20.02 -3.32 -5.91
C GLY A 252 20.31 -4.72 -6.47
N LEU A 253 19.29 -5.44 -6.95
CA LEU A 253 19.37 -6.83 -7.42
C LEU A 253 20.36 -6.98 -8.60
N GLN A 254 21.12 -8.08 -8.59
CA GLN A 254 22.07 -8.49 -9.63
C GLN A 254 21.78 -9.93 -10.05
N ASN A 255 22.01 -10.30 -11.31
CA ASN A 255 21.73 -11.66 -11.78
C ASN A 255 22.37 -12.77 -10.95
N ARG A 256 23.59 -12.57 -10.42
CA ARG A 256 24.28 -13.56 -9.58
C ARG A 256 23.54 -13.89 -8.27
N GLY A 257 22.68 -12.99 -7.80
CA GLY A 257 21.89 -13.15 -6.58
C GLY A 257 20.41 -13.47 -6.86
N VAL A 258 20.02 -13.64 -8.13
CA VAL A 258 18.65 -13.96 -8.51
C VAL A 258 18.59 -15.36 -9.10
N HIS A 259 17.95 -16.31 -8.39
CA HIS A 259 17.81 -17.67 -8.87
C HIS A 259 17.01 -17.70 -10.19
N SER A 260 17.41 -18.54 -11.13
CA SER A 260 16.86 -18.55 -12.49
C SER A 260 15.37 -18.86 -12.59
N GLN A 261 14.79 -19.53 -11.61
CA GLN A 261 13.38 -19.94 -11.58
C GLN A 261 12.55 -19.16 -10.56
N VAL A 262 13.13 -18.19 -9.87
CA VAL A 262 12.47 -17.47 -8.76
C VAL A 262 11.17 -16.77 -9.16
N PHE A 263 11.05 -16.34 -10.42
CA PHE A 263 9.84 -15.70 -10.95
C PHE A 263 8.91 -16.66 -11.71
N ASN A 264 9.18 -17.95 -11.71
CA ASN A 264 8.39 -18.94 -12.48
C ASN A 264 7.07 -19.30 -11.77
N HIS A 265 6.30 -18.28 -11.41
CA HIS A 265 4.98 -18.40 -10.80
C HIS A 265 3.90 -18.14 -11.85
N SER A 266 3.08 -19.13 -12.17
CA SER A 266 2.04 -19.04 -13.21
C SER A 266 0.92 -18.03 -12.91
N SER A 267 0.74 -17.66 -11.64
CA SER A 267 -0.21 -16.64 -11.19
C SER A 267 0.27 -15.20 -11.48
N LEU A 268 1.59 -15.01 -11.73
CA LEU A 268 2.17 -13.68 -11.86
C LEU A 268 1.70 -12.99 -13.15
N VAL A 269 1.19 -11.76 -13.00
CA VAL A 269 0.65 -10.92 -14.06
C VAL A 269 1.57 -9.72 -14.32
N GLU A 270 2.07 -9.10 -13.25
CA GLU A 270 2.96 -7.93 -13.31
C GLU A 270 4.21 -8.19 -12.46
N LEU A 271 5.38 -7.85 -13.04
CA LEU A 271 6.66 -7.89 -12.37
C LEU A 271 7.43 -6.59 -12.63
N ASP A 272 7.72 -5.85 -11.56
CA ASP A 272 8.56 -4.65 -11.62
C ASP A 272 9.94 -4.95 -11.01
N LEU A 273 10.97 -4.93 -11.86
CA LEU A 273 12.38 -5.07 -11.54
C LEU A 273 13.17 -3.82 -11.98
N SER A 274 12.50 -2.71 -12.23
CA SER A 274 13.13 -1.48 -12.68
C SER A 274 14.15 -0.94 -11.67
N TYR A 275 15.07 -0.10 -12.13
CA TYR A 275 16.07 0.56 -11.28
C TYR A 275 16.91 -0.40 -10.41
N ASN A 276 17.27 -1.57 -10.96
CA ASN A 276 18.17 -2.53 -10.34
C ASN A 276 19.54 -2.55 -11.05
N LYS A 277 20.31 -3.61 -10.87
CA LYS A 277 21.64 -3.78 -11.47
C LYS A 277 21.71 -5.05 -12.33
N LEU A 278 20.57 -5.46 -12.90
CA LEU A 278 20.49 -6.66 -13.73
C LEU A 278 21.25 -6.42 -15.05
N THR A 279 22.04 -7.42 -15.46
CA THR A 279 22.81 -7.42 -16.72
C THR A 279 22.18 -8.29 -17.80
N ALA A 280 21.20 -9.11 -17.45
CA ALA A 280 20.40 -9.94 -18.34
C ALA A 280 18.94 -10.00 -17.86
N ILE A 281 18.03 -10.24 -18.79
CA ILE A 281 16.60 -10.43 -18.52
C ILE A 281 16.43 -11.76 -17.77
N PRO A 282 15.80 -11.79 -16.59
CA PRO A 282 15.53 -13.05 -15.89
C PRO A 282 14.48 -13.88 -16.62
N THR A 283 14.46 -15.19 -16.36
CA THR A 283 13.40 -16.06 -16.86
C THR A 283 12.08 -15.72 -16.17
N VAL A 284 11.04 -15.52 -16.96
CA VAL A 284 9.68 -15.20 -16.48
C VAL A 284 8.66 -16.21 -17.02
N PRO A 285 7.52 -16.41 -16.34
CA PRO A 285 6.49 -17.32 -16.84
C PRO A 285 5.84 -16.77 -18.11
N THR A 286 5.43 -17.64 -19.00
CA THR A 286 4.73 -17.29 -20.24
C THR A 286 3.38 -16.59 -20.01
N THR A 287 2.85 -16.68 -18.78
CA THR A 287 1.61 -16.02 -18.34
C THR A 287 1.78 -14.56 -17.98
N LEU A 288 3.03 -14.08 -17.77
CA LEU A 288 3.32 -12.71 -17.39
C LEU A 288 2.87 -11.73 -18.49
N GLN A 289 2.23 -10.62 -18.10
CA GLN A 289 1.68 -9.65 -19.04
C GLN A 289 2.41 -8.30 -19.02
N TYR A 290 2.95 -7.89 -17.87
CA TYR A 290 3.61 -6.61 -17.68
C TYR A 290 4.97 -6.82 -17.02
N LEU A 291 6.04 -6.39 -17.67
CA LEU A 291 7.40 -6.50 -17.17
C LEU A 291 8.11 -5.15 -17.29
N TYR A 292 8.56 -4.66 -16.15
CA TYR A 292 9.31 -3.41 -16.03
C TYR A 292 10.76 -3.73 -15.67
N LEU A 293 11.68 -3.40 -16.57
CA LEU A 293 13.12 -3.62 -16.47
C LEU A 293 13.92 -2.35 -16.80
N GLU A 294 13.25 -1.21 -16.88
CA GLU A 294 13.92 0.05 -17.19
C GLU A 294 15.02 0.39 -16.17
N ALA A 295 16.00 1.17 -16.60
CA ALA A 295 17.12 1.65 -15.78
C ALA A 295 17.88 0.52 -15.04
N ASN A 296 18.20 -0.56 -15.78
CA ASN A 296 19.10 -1.64 -15.39
C ASN A 296 20.43 -1.56 -16.19
N LYS A 297 21.14 -2.68 -16.31
CA LYS A 297 22.41 -2.80 -17.06
C LYS A 297 22.33 -3.89 -18.13
N ILE A 298 21.14 -4.22 -18.61
CA ILE A 298 20.86 -5.30 -19.55
C ILE A 298 21.55 -4.97 -20.88
N GLN A 299 22.28 -5.95 -21.46
CA GLN A 299 23.07 -5.80 -22.68
C GLN A 299 22.56 -6.66 -23.82
N GLU A 300 21.80 -7.72 -23.50
CA GLU A 300 21.32 -8.69 -24.48
C GLU A 300 19.84 -9.01 -24.28
N PHE A 301 19.16 -9.19 -25.40
CA PHE A 301 17.79 -9.68 -25.41
C PHE A 301 17.77 -11.18 -25.70
N ASN A 302 17.40 -11.98 -24.72
CA ASN A 302 17.30 -13.41 -24.89
C ASN A 302 15.83 -13.83 -24.93
N VAL A 303 15.39 -14.38 -26.07
CA VAL A 303 14.00 -14.87 -26.26
C VAL A 303 13.66 -15.98 -25.26
N THR A 304 14.65 -16.79 -24.87
CA THR A 304 14.43 -17.90 -23.91
C THR A 304 14.03 -17.43 -22.51
N SER A 305 14.26 -16.15 -22.18
CA SER A 305 13.75 -15.55 -20.95
C SER A 305 12.21 -15.51 -20.89
N PHE A 306 11.56 -15.49 -22.06
CA PHE A 306 10.10 -15.38 -22.19
C PHE A 306 9.45 -16.67 -22.69
N CYS A 307 10.13 -17.41 -23.56
CA CYS A 307 9.61 -18.64 -24.18
C CYS A 307 10.71 -19.71 -24.18
N ARG A 308 10.46 -20.86 -23.57
CA ARG A 308 11.36 -22.03 -23.65
C ARG A 308 11.37 -22.62 -25.07
N GLU A 309 10.20 -22.66 -25.68
CA GLU A 309 9.97 -23.10 -27.04
C GLU A 309 9.04 -22.11 -27.74
N VAL A 310 9.28 -21.88 -29.02
CA VAL A 310 8.46 -20.99 -29.86
C VAL A 310 7.65 -21.82 -30.83
N GLY A 311 6.32 -21.75 -30.73
CA GLY A 311 5.42 -22.51 -31.57
C GLY A 311 4.04 -21.89 -31.70
N PRO A 312 3.13 -22.49 -32.51
CA PRO A 312 1.80 -21.93 -32.72
C PRO A 312 0.97 -21.74 -31.43
N GLN A 313 1.22 -22.57 -30.42
CA GLN A 313 0.54 -22.50 -29.11
C GLN A 313 1.49 -22.16 -27.96
N SER A 314 2.81 -22.11 -28.21
CA SER A 314 3.85 -21.84 -27.22
C SER A 314 4.38 -20.41 -27.39
N TYR A 315 3.73 -19.42 -26.78
CA TYR A 315 4.12 -18.02 -26.83
C TYR A 315 3.86 -17.34 -25.49
N SER A 316 4.55 -16.24 -25.25
CA SER A 316 4.38 -15.40 -24.07
C SER A 316 3.11 -14.55 -24.16
N LYS A 317 2.39 -14.41 -23.05
CA LYS A 317 1.24 -13.50 -22.93
C LYS A 317 1.66 -12.04 -22.64
N MET A 318 2.95 -11.72 -22.80
CA MET A 318 3.50 -10.39 -22.58
C MET A 318 2.78 -9.34 -23.42
N LYS A 319 2.25 -8.31 -22.78
CA LYS A 319 1.57 -7.17 -23.40
C LYS A 319 2.39 -5.90 -23.35
N PHE A 320 3.19 -5.76 -22.28
CA PHE A 320 3.93 -4.53 -22.04
C PHE A 320 5.32 -4.88 -21.50
N LEU A 321 6.36 -4.36 -22.17
CA LEU A 321 7.76 -4.60 -21.82
C LEU A 321 8.53 -3.27 -21.83
N ARG A 322 9.13 -2.91 -20.71
CA ARG A 322 10.02 -1.76 -20.58
C ARG A 322 11.46 -2.20 -20.39
N LEU A 323 12.31 -1.77 -21.31
CA LEU A 323 13.77 -1.99 -21.31
C LEU A 323 14.54 -0.68 -21.46
N ASP A 324 13.87 0.46 -21.52
CA ASP A 324 14.51 1.76 -21.68
C ASP A 324 15.50 2.08 -20.55
N GLY A 325 16.55 2.84 -20.84
CA GLY A 325 17.60 3.13 -19.87
C GLY A 325 18.56 1.96 -19.58
N ASN A 326 18.53 0.89 -20.39
CA ASN A 326 19.50 -0.20 -20.40
C ASN A 326 20.61 0.03 -21.44
N LYS A 327 21.48 -0.98 -21.65
CA LYS A 327 22.55 -0.97 -22.65
C LYS A 327 22.16 -1.76 -23.91
N ILE A 328 20.88 -1.89 -24.19
CA ILE A 328 20.30 -2.58 -25.32
C ILE A 328 19.63 -1.56 -26.24
N SER A 329 19.62 -1.84 -27.53
CA SER A 329 18.94 -1.04 -28.54
C SER A 329 18.02 -1.91 -29.39
N TYR A 330 17.04 -1.31 -30.05
CA TYR A 330 16.05 -2.00 -30.86
C TYR A 330 16.70 -2.89 -31.95
N HIS A 331 17.85 -2.47 -32.52
CA HIS A 331 18.58 -3.23 -33.56
C HIS A 331 19.21 -4.53 -33.04
N GLN A 332 19.34 -4.69 -31.74
CA GLN A 332 19.90 -5.89 -31.10
C GLN A 332 18.82 -6.92 -30.75
N LEU A 333 17.55 -6.63 -31.03
CA LEU A 333 16.49 -7.61 -30.84
C LEU A 333 16.63 -8.72 -31.91
N PRO A 334 16.70 -10.00 -31.53
CA PRO A 334 16.82 -11.11 -32.47
C PRO A 334 15.53 -11.19 -33.31
N PRO A 335 15.62 -11.53 -34.63
CA PRO A 335 14.47 -11.48 -35.54
C PRO A 335 13.27 -12.32 -35.13
N ASP A 336 13.50 -13.37 -34.35
CA ASP A 336 12.49 -14.33 -33.91
C ASP A 336 11.72 -13.90 -32.65
N TRP A 337 12.10 -12.77 -32.02
CA TRP A 337 11.39 -12.28 -30.83
C TRP A 337 9.89 -12.09 -31.08
N VAL A 338 9.49 -11.71 -32.28
CA VAL A 338 8.08 -11.47 -32.66
C VAL A 338 7.23 -12.73 -32.59
N PHE A 339 7.81 -13.91 -32.76
CA PHE A 339 7.08 -15.17 -32.67
C PHE A 339 6.79 -15.57 -31.22
N CYS A 340 7.72 -15.25 -30.31
CA CYS A 340 7.53 -15.47 -28.86
C CYS A 340 6.60 -14.42 -28.25
N LEU A 341 6.81 -13.16 -28.55
CA LEU A 341 6.08 -12.01 -27.98
C LEU A 341 4.98 -11.49 -28.92
N ARG A 342 4.30 -12.34 -29.63
CA ARG A 342 3.35 -11.98 -30.71
C ARG A 342 2.09 -11.23 -30.25
N VAL A 343 1.78 -11.22 -28.95
CA VAL A 343 0.67 -10.43 -28.38
C VAL A 343 1.15 -9.14 -27.70
N LEU A 344 2.44 -8.82 -27.84
CA LEU A 344 3.03 -7.62 -27.27
C LEU A 344 2.41 -6.37 -27.91
N GLN A 345 1.92 -5.46 -27.07
CA GLN A 345 1.28 -4.22 -27.51
C GLN A 345 2.26 -3.05 -27.50
N ARG A 346 3.19 -3.02 -26.53
CA ARG A 346 4.19 -1.96 -26.37
C ARG A 346 5.51 -2.52 -25.87
N ILE A 347 6.59 -2.06 -26.50
CA ILE A 347 7.97 -2.26 -26.04
C ILE A 347 8.68 -0.92 -26.04
N TYR A 348 9.43 -0.63 -24.97
CA TYR A 348 10.35 0.50 -24.86
C TYR A 348 11.76 -0.06 -24.70
N VAL A 349 12.70 0.38 -25.58
CA VAL A 349 14.10 -0.09 -25.61
C VAL A 349 15.05 1.10 -25.63
#